data_fe30b150bb725e0b77480a759e5897e9
#
_entry.id   fe30b150bb725e0b77480a759e5897e9
#
_cell.length_a   1.000
_cell.length_b   1.000
_cell.length_c   1.000
_cell.angle_alpha   90.00
_cell.angle_beta   90.00
_cell.angle_gamma   90.00
#
_symmetry.space_group_name_H-M   'P 1'
#
loop_
_entity.id
_entity.type
_entity.pdbx_description
1 polymer ?
#
loop_
_entity_poly.entity_id
_entity_poly.type
_entity_poly.pdbx_seq_one_letter_code
_entity_poly.pdbx_strand_id
1 'polypeptide(L)'
;MRLALVLVLSLVISGCAIVRKDKEEPVESPPSRSRAEPVLKPSEVMRPDSTGIASPVSDHFAFRVIYFQPSVTTEVRLDPTNGLNDGTLLSAEDDLGLDDQVNQVRAEFDLRMRERHHLRADFFKLSRFQQGQLPRDIQFGDFAFQEGDSFRTKLDWRVMSITYTYQFLKFERFEAGLGLGVHIIQAQAEGGEPGTLNRERDTEVGIFPTIAANAAFRISKRWSVTARGQSFSASPEDFKGKMSEYHADLQYRWRENFAVGLGWSKLETNLEVTDEDQPLLFNLDTNGPELFVRFSF
;
A
#
# COMPACT_ATOMS: atom_id res chain seq x y z
N MET A 1 -8.99 -16.17 17.62
CA MET A 1 -8.47 -15.20 16.62
C MET A 1 -9.48 -14.68 15.58
N ARG A 2 -10.69 -15.17 15.45
CA ARG A 2 -11.69 -14.67 14.47
C ARG A 2 -12.50 -13.45 14.90
N LEU A 3 -12.45 -12.99 16.14
CA LEU A 3 -13.32 -11.90 16.67
C LEU A 3 -12.64 -10.52 16.74
N ALA A 4 -11.33 -10.42 16.88
CA ALA A 4 -10.65 -9.14 17.10
C ALA A 4 -10.55 -8.27 15.83
N LEU A 5 -10.54 -8.88 14.65
CA LEU A 5 -10.37 -8.15 13.37
C LEU A 5 -11.68 -7.47 12.88
N VAL A 6 -12.84 -7.91 13.37
CA VAL A 6 -14.16 -7.38 12.97
C VAL A 6 -14.52 -6.08 13.72
N LEU A 7 -13.89 -5.81 14.85
CA LEU A 7 -14.25 -4.66 15.72
C LEU A 7 -13.71 -3.31 15.25
N VAL A 8 -12.67 -3.30 14.41
CA VAL A 8 -12.11 -2.04 13.87
C VAL A 8 -12.99 -1.47 12.75
N LEU A 9 -13.83 -2.29 12.10
CA LEU A 9 -14.68 -1.85 11.00
C LEU A 9 -15.99 -1.17 11.46
N SER A 10 -16.40 -1.35 12.72
CA SER A 10 -17.68 -0.84 13.22
C SER A 10 -17.66 0.61 13.70
N LEU A 11 -16.52 1.23 13.89
CA LEU A 11 -16.41 2.57 14.47
C LEU A 11 -16.41 3.72 13.46
N VAL A 12 -16.34 3.44 12.16
CA VAL A 12 -16.25 4.49 11.11
C VAL A 12 -17.61 4.81 10.47
N ILE A 13 -18.68 4.04 10.73
CA ILE A 13 -19.97 4.18 10.04
C ILE A 13 -21.04 4.95 10.85
N SER A 14 -20.76 5.40 12.07
CA SER A 14 -21.76 6.07 12.93
C SER A 14 -21.77 7.60 12.91
N GLY A 15 -21.43 8.21 11.83
CA GLY A 15 -21.44 9.68 11.74
C GLY A 15 -21.82 10.21 10.38
N CYS A 16 -23.12 10.20 10.02
CA CYS A 16 -23.79 11.19 9.20
C CYS A 16 -25.17 10.71 8.75
N ALA A 17 -26.17 10.97 9.55
CA ALA A 17 -27.56 11.02 9.09
C ALA A 17 -28.31 12.13 9.85
N ILE A 18 -28.20 13.36 9.37
CA ILE A 18 -29.19 14.41 9.62
C ILE A 18 -29.66 14.91 8.26
N VAL A 19 -30.71 14.29 7.76
CA VAL A 19 -31.49 14.83 6.65
C VAL A 19 -32.49 15.81 7.25
N ARG A 20 -32.27 17.12 7.07
CA ARG A 20 -33.29 18.15 7.27
C ARG A 20 -34.11 18.26 5.98
N LYS A 21 -35.39 17.98 6.14
CA LYS A 21 -36.43 18.15 5.14
C LYS A 21 -36.93 19.57 5.25
N ASP A 22 -36.48 20.45 4.38
CA ASP A 22 -37.06 21.82 4.25
C ASP A 22 -37.98 21.86 3.03
N LYS A 23 -39.13 22.55 3.29
CA LYS A 23 -40.28 22.70 2.41
C LYS A 23 -39.94 23.49 1.16
N GLU A 24 -40.50 23.06 0.04
CA GLU A 24 -40.55 23.79 -1.22
C GLU A 24 -41.49 25.01 -1.11
N GLU A 25 -40.96 26.18 -1.43
CA GLU A 25 -41.72 27.34 -1.91
C GLU A 25 -41.44 27.53 -3.40
N PRO A 26 -42.47 27.87 -4.20
CA PRO A 26 -42.30 28.04 -5.65
C PRO A 26 -41.67 29.39 -5.97
N VAL A 27 -40.48 29.37 -6.55
CA VAL A 27 -39.81 30.56 -7.07
C VAL A 27 -40.04 30.66 -8.57
N GLU A 28 -40.61 31.82 -8.95
CA GLU A 28 -40.80 32.28 -10.32
C GLU A 28 -39.51 32.26 -11.16
N SER A 29 -39.62 31.80 -12.39
CA SER A 29 -38.55 31.75 -13.37
C SER A 29 -38.18 33.12 -13.91
N PRO A 30 -36.91 33.57 -13.84
CA PRO A 30 -36.46 34.71 -14.65
C PRO A 30 -36.15 34.30 -16.10
N PRO A 31 -36.24 35.20 -17.07
CA PRO A 31 -36.22 34.90 -18.49
C PRO A 31 -34.84 34.41 -18.96
N SER A 32 -34.87 33.35 -19.77
CA SER A 32 -33.73 32.72 -20.42
C SER A 32 -32.97 33.72 -21.31
N ARG A 33 -31.76 34.09 -20.90
CA ARG A 33 -30.71 34.51 -21.84
C ARG A 33 -29.87 33.29 -22.15
N SER A 34 -30.17 32.64 -23.24
CA SER A 34 -29.32 31.59 -23.81
C SER A 34 -28.03 32.22 -24.34
N ARG A 35 -27.02 32.26 -23.47
CA ARG A 35 -25.64 32.33 -23.91
C ARG A 35 -25.18 30.88 -24.11
N ALA A 36 -25.19 30.45 -25.35
CA ALA A 36 -24.63 29.16 -25.71
C ALA A 36 -23.16 29.12 -25.23
N GLU A 37 -22.91 28.42 -24.12
CA GLU A 37 -21.55 28.04 -23.78
C GLU A 37 -21.03 27.14 -24.90
N PRO A 38 -19.79 27.35 -25.36
CA PRO A 38 -19.22 26.49 -26.38
C PRO A 38 -19.14 25.08 -25.79
N VAL A 39 -19.95 24.18 -26.31
CA VAL A 39 -19.86 22.74 -26.03
C VAL A 39 -18.49 22.30 -26.56
N LEU A 40 -17.52 22.17 -25.67
CA LEU A 40 -16.20 21.62 -25.98
C LEU A 40 -16.41 20.23 -26.61
N LYS A 41 -15.94 20.06 -27.84
CA LYS A 41 -16.01 18.75 -28.51
C LYS A 41 -15.25 17.73 -27.67
N PRO A 42 -15.74 16.49 -27.52
CA PRO A 42 -15.05 15.45 -26.74
C PRO A 42 -13.58 15.23 -27.13
N SER A 43 -13.22 15.53 -28.39
CA SER A 43 -11.85 15.48 -28.88
C SER A 43 -10.91 16.57 -28.37
N GLU A 44 -11.43 17.65 -27.78
CA GLU A 44 -10.62 18.73 -27.18
C GLU A 44 -10.33 18.48 -25.71
N VAL A 45 -11.17 17.69 -25.05
CA VAL A 45 -10.96 17.28 -23.63
C VAL A 45 -9.86 16.21 -23.50
N MET A 46 -9.54 15.49 -24.59
CA MET A 46 -8.55 14.41 -24.59
C MET A 46 -7.21 14.76 -25.27
N ARG A 47 -6.97 16.00 -25.64
CA ARG A 47 -5.64 16.34 -26.14
C ARG A 47 -4.67 16.42 -24.96
N PRO A 48 -3.64 15.55 -24.89
CA PRO A 48 -2.51 15.79 -24.01
C PRO A 48 -1.98 17.17 -24.40
N ASP A 49 -1.70 17.99 -23.39
CA ASP A 49 -1.23 19.36 -23.54
C ASP A 49 -0.14 19.41 -24.60
N SER A 50 -0.44 20.03 -25.76
CA SER A 50 0.40 20.06 -26.97
C SER A 50 1.75 20.77 -26.74
N THR A 51 1.99 21.24 -25.52
CA THR A 51 3.24 21.91 -25.10
C THR A 51 4.39 20.95 -24.83
N GLY A 52 4.19 19.60 -24.91
CA GLY A 52 5.21 18.60 -24.63
C GLY A 52 5.76 18.70 -23.20
N ILE A 53 4.94 19.13 -22.27
CA ILE A 53 5.31 19.31 -20.86
C ILE A 53 5.27 17.98 -20.15
N ALA A 54 6.34 17.65 -19.42
CA ALA A 54 6.41 16.44 -18.63
C ALA A 54 5.34 16.42 -17.54
N SER A 55 4.58 15.32 -17.43
CA SER A 55 3.69 15.04 -16.34
C SER A 55 4.47 14.51 -15.12
N PRO A 56 3.89 14.53 -13.90
CA PRO A 56 2.52 14.04 -13.64
C PRO A 56 1.41 15.09 -13.56
N VAL A 57 1.69 16.34 -13.71
CA VAL A 57 0.71 17.42 -13.45
C VAL A 57 -0.39 17.53 -14.51
N SER A 58 -0.25 16.95 -15.70
CA SER A 58 -1.19 17.10 -16.82
C SER A 58 -1.92 15.79 -17.20
N ASP A 59 -1.44 14.63 -16.78
CA ASP A 59 -2.02 13.35 -17.21
C ASP A 59 -3.35 13.07 -16.49
N HIS A 60 -4.38 12.66 -17.26
CA HIS A 60 -5.66 12.26 -16.69
C HIS A 60 -5.66 10.80 -16.24
N PHE A 61 -4.97 9.96 -16.98
CA PHE A 61 -4.82 8.56 -16.67
C PHE A 61 -3.37 8.14 -16.86
N ALA A 62 -2.84 7.36 -15.94
CA ALA A 62 -1.53 6.74 -16.09
C ALA A 62 -1.53 5.32 -15.53
N PHE A 63 -0.75 4.48 -16.19
CA PHE A 63 -0.44 3.13 -15.75
C PHE A 63 1.07 2.99 -15.63
N ARG A 64 1.55 2.47 -14.49
CA ARG A 64 2.97 2.22 -14.23
C ARG A 64 3.18 0.74 -14.01
N VAL A 65 4.25 0.21 -14.65
CA VAL A 65 4.82 -1.09 -14.31
C VAL A 65 6.17 -0.83 -13.70
N ILE A 66 6.36 -1.29 -12.49
CA ILE A 66 7.50 -1.00 -11.64
C ILE A 66 8.22 -2.31 -11.36
N TYR A 67 9.49 -2.37 -11.72
CA TYR A 67 10.42 -3.38 -11.24
C TYR A 67 11.04 -2.88 -9.94
N PHE A 68 10.87 -3.63 -8.87
CA PHE A 68 11.29 -3.27 -7.53
C PHE A 68 12.20 -4.35 -6.96
N GLN A 69 13.35 -3.97 -6.44
CA GLN A 69 14.32 -4.86 -5.83
C GLN A 69 14.60 -4.42 -4.38
N PRO A 70 13.70 -4.73 -3.44
CA PRO A 70 13.91 -4.39 -2.05
C PRO A 70 14.88 -5.33 -1.34
N SER A 71 15.56 -4.79 -0.34
CA SER A 71 15.97 -5.56 0.82
C SER A 71 14.77 -5.73 1.73
N VAL A 72 14.59 -6.93 2.24
CA VAL A 72 13.45 -7.30 3.09
C VAL A 72 13.99 -7.81 4.43
N THR A 73 13.46 -7.28 5.52
CA THR A 73 13.71 -7.77 6.88
C THR A 73 12.37 -8.12 7.50
N THR A 74 12.25 -9.34 8.01
CA THR A 74 11.01 -9.85 8.60
C THR A 74 11.30 -10.45 9.96
N GLU A 75 10.65 -9.93 11.00
CA GLU A 75 10.71 -10.49 12.34
C GLU A 75 9.32 -10.94 12.77
N VAL A 76 9.24 -12.11 13.37
CA VAL A 76 7.99 -12.66 13.89
C VAL A 76 8.23 -13.33 15.22
N ARG A 77 7.33 -13.10 16.17
CA ARG A 77 7.27 -13.83 17.44
C ARG A 77 5.83 -14.20 17.71
N LEU A 78 5.61 -15.44 18.03
CA LEU A 78 4.33 -15.97 18.48
C LEU A 78 4.55 -16.59 19.87
N ASP A 79 3.86 -16.05 20.85
CA ASP A 79 4.00 -16.52 22.22
C ASP A 79 3.10 -17.75 22.48
N PRO A 80 3.52 -18.68 23.36
CA PRO A 80 2.69 -19.83 23.72
C PRO A 80 1.41 -19.41 24.45
N THR A 81 0.35 -20.18 24.26
CA THR A 81 -0.96 -19.94 24.92
C THR A 81 -0.93 -20.14 26.44
N ASN A 82 0.12 -20.78 26.96
CA ASN A 82 0.26 -21.04 28.40
C ASN A 82 0.76 -19.83 29.22
N GLY A 83 1.22 -18.76 28.58
CA GLY A 83 1.68 -17.52 29.22
C GLY A 83 2.91 -17.64 30.12
N LEU A 84 3.60 -18.80 30.12
CA LEU A 84 4.72 -19.05 31.03
C LEU A 84 6.07 -18.54 30.50
N ASN A 85 6.23 -18.47 29.18
CA ASN A 85 7.44 -18.01 28.50
C ASN A 85 7.07 -17.21 27.26
N ASP A 86 7.94 -16.31 26.87
CA ASP A 86 7.82 -15.64 25.54
C ASP A 86 8.26 -16.61 24.45
N GLY A 87 7.63 -16.51 23.27
CA GLY A 87 8.08 -17.19 22.06
C GLY A 87 9.44 -16.65 21.59
N THR A 88 10.10 -17.40 20.74
CA THR A 88 11.37 -16.95 20.14
C THR A 88 11.09 -15.86 19.11
N LEU A 89 11.80 -14.73 19.22
CA LEU A 89 11.82 -13.76 18.11
C LEU A 89 12.63 -14.36 16.96
N LEU A 90 11.97 -14.58 15.84
CA LEU A 90 12.53 -15.19 14.63
C LEU A 90 12.78 -14.12 13.56
N SER A 91 13.98 -14.12 13.00
CA SER A 91 14.28 -13.46 11.73
C SER A 91 13.98 -14.45 10.59
N ALA A 92 13.11 -14.07 9.68
CA ALA A 92 12.80 -14.92 8.53
C ALA A 92 14.03 -15.11 7.62
N GLU A 93 14.92 -14.15 7.58
CA GLU A 93 16.14 -14.14 6.79
C GLU A 93 17.25 -14.95 7.49
N ASP A 94 17.57 -14.62 8.75
CA ASP A 94 18.69 -15.22 9.48
C ASP A 94 18.39 -16.63 10.04
N ASP A 95 17.18 -16.82 10.61
CA ASP A 95 16.81 -18.07 11.25
C ASP A 95 16.17 -19.07 10.28
N LEU A 96 15.35 -18.58 9.32
CA LEU A 96 14.64 -19.44 8.35
C LEU A 96 15.29 -19.44 6.97
N GLY A 97 16.33 -18.62 6.75
CA GLY A 97 17.13 -18.57 5.53
C GLY A 97 16.37 -18.03 4.31
N LEU A 98 15.31 -17.25 4.50
CA LEU A 98 14.62 -16.61 3.38
C LEU A 98 15.50 -15.53 2.76
N ASP A 99 15.45 -15.41 1.43
CA ASP A 99 16.20 -14.38 0.72
C ASP A 99 15.84 -12.99 1.22
N ASP A 100 16.85 -12.19 1.55
CA ASP A 100 16.73 -10.79 1.95
C ASP A 100 16.55 -9.83 0.76
N GLN A 101 16.91 -10.26 -0.46
CA GLN A 101 16.73 -9.50 -1.70
C GLN A 101 15.77 -10.21 -2.65
N VAL A 102 14.70 -9.53 -3.01
CA VAL A 102 13.64 -10.12 -3.82
C VAL A 102 13.32 -9.24 -5.02
N ASN A 103 13.27 -9.88 -6.19
CA ASN A 103 12.82 -9.20 -7.41
C ASN A 103 11.30 -9.21 -7.51
N GLN A 104 10.71 -8.05 -7.64
CA GLN A 104 9.26 -7.89 -7.68
C GLN A 104 8.78 -7.02 -8.83
N VAL A 105 7.53 -7.26 -9.21
CA VAL A 105 6.80 -6.39 -10.13
C VAL A 105 5.59 -5.81 -9.39
N ARG A 106 5.46 -4.48 -9.46
CA ARG A 106 4.32 -3.71 -8.95
C ARG A 106 3.57 -3.09 -10.11
N ALA A 107 2.26 -3.06 -10.02
CA ALA A 107 1.39 -2.35 -10.97
C ALA A 107 0.70 -1.20 -10.26
N GLU A 108 0.67 -0.04 -10.89
CA GLU A 108 0.05 1.16 -10.33
C GLU A 108 -0.82 1.85 -11.38
N PHE A 109 -2.00 2.28 -10.98
CA PHE A 109 -2.93 3.07 -11.77
C PHE A 109 -3.15 4.41 -11.10
N ASP A 110 -2.99 5.49 -11.85
CA ASP A 110 -3.34 6.85 -11.45
C ASP A 110 -4.47 7.37 -12.31
N LEU A 111 -5.54 7.84 -11.68
CA LEU A 111 -6.66 8.48 -12.32
C LEU A 111 -6.86 9.88 -11.74
N ARG A 112 -6.77 10.90 -12.58
CA ARG A 112 -7.16 12.26 -12.25
C ARG A 112 -8.62 12.49 -12.57
N MET A 113 -9.47 12.51 -11.55
CA MET A 113 -10.87 12.88 -11.66
C MET A 113 -10.99 14.38 -11.49
N ARG A 114 -11.28 15.13 -12.55
CA ARG A 114 -11.23 16.60 -12.54
C ARG A 114 -9.82 17.12 -12.25
N GLU A 115 -9.69 18.40 -11.95
CA GLU A 115 -8.38 19.05 -11.87
C GLU A 115 -7.60 18.76 -10.58
N ARG A 116 -8.30 18.46 -9.48
CA ARG A 116 -7.71 18.38 -8.14
C ARG A 116 -7.92 17.04 -7.42
N HIS A 117 -8.65 16.13 -8.02
CA HIS A 117 -9.01 14.87 -7.41
C HIS A 117 -8.22 13.72 -8.06
N HIS A 118 -7.40 13.03 -7.30
CA HIS A 118 -6.62 11.90 -7.77
C HIS A 118 -7.05 10.63 -7.05
N LEU A 119 -7.18 9.58 -7.81
CA LEU A 119 -7.37 8.22 -7.32
C LEU A 119 -6.21 7.37 -7.81
N ARG A 120 -5.55 6.68 -6.90
CA ARG A 120 -4.49 5.72 -7.19
C ARG A 120 -4.90 4.35 -6.71
N ALA A 121 -4.63 3.34 -7.51
CA ALA A 121 -4.69 1.94 -7.13
C ALA A 121 -3.32 1.30 -7.36
N ASP A 122 -2.85 0.52 -6.42
CA ASP A 122 -1.54 -0.08 -6.40
C ASP A 122 -1.66 -1.55 -6.02
N PHE A 123 -0.89 -2.41 -6.67
CA PHE A 123 -0.87 -3.84 -6.40
C PHE A 123 0.53 -4.40 -6.51
N PHE A 124 0.96 -5.15 -5.50
CA PHE A 124 2.16 -5.97 -5.58
C PHE A 124 2.03 -7.28 -4.81
N LYS A 125 2.88 -8.23 -5.16
CA LYS A 125 2.98 -9.53 -4.51
C LYS A 125 4.43 -9.85 -4.21
N LEU A 126 4.72 -10.16 -2.94
CA LEU A 126 5.99 -10.72 -2.47
C LEU A 126 5.78 -12.21 -2.20
N SER A 127 6.62 -13.05 -2.79
CA SER A 127 6.60 -14.49 -2.54
C SER A 127 8.02 -14.97 -2.27
N ARG A 128 8.23 -15.55 -1.09
CA ARG A 128 9.52 -16.08 -0.67
C ARG A 128 9.35 -17.55 -0.26
N PHE A 129 10.33 -18.35 -0.58
CA PHE A 129 10.33 -19.76 -0.27
C PHE A 129 11.74 -20.22 0.07
N GLN A 130 11.88 -20.98 1.15
CA GLN A 130 13.14 -21.62 1.52
C GLN A 130 12.89 -22.98 2.14
N GLN A 131 13.88 -23.84 2.01
CA GLN A 131 13.97 -25.13 2.69
C GLN A 131 15.39 -25.32 3.20
N GLY A 132 15.52 -25.60 4.49
CA GLY A 132 16.80 -25.72 5.16
C GLY A 132 16.71 -26.49 6.47
N GLN A 133 17.73 -26.35 7.29
CA GLN A 133 17.77 -26.85 8.66
C GLN A 133 17.77 -25.63 9.60
N LEU A 134 17.11 -25.77 10.74
CA LEU A 134 17.08 -24.72 11.75
C LEU A 134 18.46 -24.54 12.37
N PRO A 135 18.96 -23.29 12.49
CA PRO A 135 20.29 -23.01 13.06
C PRO A 135 20.32 -23.07 14.60
N ARG A 136 19.17 -23.11 15.24
CA ARG A 136 19.00 -23.12 16.70
C ARG A 136 17.63 -23.67 17.11
N ASP A 137 17.45 -23.94 18.39
CA ASP A 137 16.15 -24.27 18.96
C ASP A 137 15.19 -23.09 18.85
N ILE A 138 13.95 -23.34 18.45
CA ILE A 138 12.92 -22.34 18.20
C ILE A 138 11.64 -22.73 18.95
N GLN A 139 11.07 -21.78 19.70
CA GLN A 139 9.72 -21.85 20.23
C GLN A 139 8.82 -20.90 19.42
N PHE A 140 7.84 -21.48 18.72
CA PHE A 140 6.88 -20.70 17.92
C PHE A 140 5.45 -21.11 18.33
N GLY A 141 4.78 -20.25 19.06
CA GLY A 141 3.53 -20.59 19.72
C GLY A 141 3.71 -21.80 20.65
N ASP A 142 2.82 -22.75 20.54
CA ASP A 142 2.87 -24.00 21.35
C ASP A 142 3.84 -25.06 20.80
N PHE A 143 4.56 -24.81 19.71
CA PHE A 143 5.47 -25.75 19.05
C PHE A 143 6.94 -25.42 19.36
N ALA A 144 7.71 -26.45 19.72
CA ALA A 144 9.14 -26.39 19.90
C ALA A 144 9.84 -27.17 18.79
N PHE A 145 10.81 -26.57 18.14
CA PHE A 145 11.66 -27.16 17.11
C PHE A 145 13.10 -27.17 17.59
N GLN A 146 13.86 -28.20 17.23
CA GLN A 146 15.25 -28.34 17.64
C GLN A 146 16.22 -27.89 16.54
N GLU A 147 17.42 -27.49 16.95
CA GLU A 147 18.53 -27.25 16.03
C GLU A 147 18.76 -28.47 15.12
N GLY A 148 18.90 -28.21 13.82
CA GLY A 148 19.10 -29.27 12.81
C GLY A 148 17.82 -29.85 12.23
N ASP A 149 16.64 -29.54 12.76
CA ASP A 149 15.38 -30.00 12.17
C ASP A 149 15.23 -29.44 10.75
N SER A 150 14.78 -30.28 9.83
CA SER A 150 14.48 -29.86 8.46
C SER A 150 13.21 -29.03 8.45
N PHE A 151 13.30 -27.81 7.93
CA PHE A 151 12.18 -26.88 7.91
C PHE A 151 11.95 -26.35 6.49
N ARG A 152 10.67 -26.20 6.13
CA ARG A 152 10.24 -25.55 4.89
C ARG A 152 9.40 -24.35 5.25
N THR A 153 9.80 -23.18 4.72
CA THR A 153 9.07 -21.94 4.93
C THR A 153 8.63 -21.36 3.59
N LYS A 154 7.39 -20.95 3.51
CA LYS A 154 6.86 -20.18 2.40
C LYS A 154 6.08 -18.98 2.95
N LEU A 155 6.42 -17.81 2.49
CA LEU A 155 5.74 -16.57 2.84
C LEU A 155 5.25 -15.87 1.56
N ASP A 156 3.93 -15.79 1.41
CA ASP A 156 3.27 -15.03 0.35
C ASP A 156 2.63 -13.79 0.97
N TRP A 157 3.02 -12.61 0.47
CA TRP A 157 2.52 -11.33 0.90
C TRP A 157 1.93 -10.58 -0.30
N ARG A 158 0.66 -10.21 -0.23
CA ARG A 158 -0.03 -9.48 -1.28
C ARG A 158 -0.57 -8.18 -0.70
N VAL A 159 -0.29 -7.09 -1.39
CA VAL A 159 -0.78 -5.78 -1.00
C VAL A 159 -1.57 -5.18 -2.16
N MET A 160 -2.76 -4.73 -1.86
CA MET A 160 -3.57 -3.89 -2.72
C MET A 160 -3.89 -2.60 -1.98
N SER A 161 -3.61 -1.46 -2.58
CA SER A 161 -3.98 -0.18 -2.00
C SER A 161 -4.87 0.63 -2.93
N ILE A 162 -5.77 1.40 -2.34
CA ILE A 162 -6.58 2.41 -3.04
C ILE A 162 -6.43 3.69 -2.25
N THR A 163 -5.99 4.76 -2.92
CA THR A 163 -5.71 6.05 -2.29
C THR A 163 -6.39 7.17 -3.05
N TYR A 164 -7.16 7.96 -2.35
CA TYR A 164 -7.72 9.21 -2.86
C TYR A 164 -6.95 10.39 -2.27
N THR A 165 -6.54 11.36 -3.13
CA THR A 165 -5.90 12.60 -2.69
C THR A 165 -6.55 13.80 -3.35
N TYR A 166 -6.66 14.88 -2.57
CA TYR A 166 -7.09 16.21 -3.04
C TYR A 166 -5.88 17.13 -3.14
N GLN A 167 -5.63 17.66 -4.34
CA GLN A 167 -4.51 18.58 -4.61
C GLN A 167 -4.85 19.98 -4.14
N PHE A 168 -4.49 20.32 -2.90
CA PHE A 168 -4.75 21.64 -2.31
C PHE A 168 -3.81 22.71 -2.86
N LEU A 169 -2.57 22.33 -3.22
CA LEU A 169 -1.65 23.18 -3.99
C LEU A 169 -1.59 22.66 -5.44
N LYS A 170 -1.86 23.55 -6.38
CA LYS A 170 -1.77 23.29 -7.80
C LYS A 170 -1.25 24.52 -8.53
N PHE A 171 0.01 24.43 -8.92
CA PHE A 171 0.72 25.41 -9.75
C PHE A 171 1.10 24.78 -11.08
N GLU A 172 1.58 25.58 -12.01
CA GLU A 172 2.01 25.07 -13.33
C GLU A 172 3.09 23.98 -13.25
N ARG A 173 4.01 24.08 -12.29
CA ARG A 173 5.14 23.16 -12.12
C ARG A 173 5.12 22.32 -10.85
N PHE A 174 4.20 22.61 -9.95
CA PHE A 174 4.16 21.96 -8.64
C PHE A 174 2.73 21.65 -8.23
N GLU A 175 2.50 20.47 -7.74
CA GLU A 175 1.27 20.11 -7.05
C GLU A 175 1.59 19.37 -5.76
N ALA A 176 0.73 19.56 -4.76
CA ALA A 176 0.76 18.80 -3.53
C ALA A 176 -0.65 18.51 -3.04
N GLY A 177 -0.86 17.33 -2.53
CA GLY A 177 -2.16 16.84 -2.08
C GLY A 177 -2.08 16.07 -0.77
N LEU A 178 -3.22 16.04 -0.10
CA LEU A 178 -3.48 15.21 1.07
C LEU A 178 -4.72 14.37 0.82
N GLY A 179 -4.80 13.22 1.48
CA GLY A 179 -5.91 12.32 1.26
C GLY A 179 -5.96 11.14 2.22
N LEU A 180 -6.77 10.19 1.85
CA LEU A 180 -7.01 8.97 2.59
C LEU A 180 -6.81 7.76 1.68
N GLY A 181 -6.31 6.67 2.24
CA GLY A 181 -6.14 5.42 1.55
C GLY A 181 -6.60 4.24 2.38
N VAL A 182 -6.67 3.10 1.72
CA VAL A 182 -6.90 1.80 2.35
C VAL A 182 -5.90 0.83 1.76
N HIS A 183 -5.16 0.14 2.62
CA HIS A 183 -4.33 -1.01 2.26
C HIS A 183 -5.03 -2.28 2.68
N ILE A 184 -5.17 -3.21 1.75
CA ILE A 184 -5.63 -4.56 1.98
C ILE A 184 -4.43 -5.46 1.84
N ILE A 185 -4.02 -6.05 2.94
CA ILE A 185 -2.85 -6.92 3.03
C ILE A 185 -3.32 -8.33 3.26
N GLN A 186 -2.91 -9.24 2.39
CA GLN A 186 -3.11 -10.67 2.57
C GLN A 186 -1.74 -11.31 2.81
N ALA A 187 -1.54 -11.81 4.03
CA ALA A 187 -0.39 -12.59 4.41
C ALA A 187 -0.75 -14.08 4.41
N GLN A 188 0.09 -14.90 3.81
CA GLN A 188 -0.03 -16.35 3.87
C GLN A 188 1.32 -16.92 4.27
N ALA A 189 1.36 -17.55 5.42
CA ALA A 189 2.50 -18.30 5.91
C ALA A 189 2.24 -19.81 5.78
N GLU A 190 3.21 -20.57 5.34
CA GLU A 190 3.21 -22.02 5.30
C GLU A 190 4.56 -22.48 5.89
N GLY A 191 4.49 -23.25 6.96
CA GLY A 191 5.65 -23.82 7.64
C GLY A 191 5.44 -25.28 7.95
N GLY A 192 6.54 -26.09 8.06
CA GLY A 192 6.47 -27.47 8.48
C GLY A 192 7.62 -28.34 8.01
N GLU A 193 7.69 -29.56 8.53
CA GLU A 193 8.66 -30.56 8.10
C GLU A 193 8.39 -31.05 6.68
N PRO A 194 9.42 -31.15 5.83
CA PRO A 194 9.30 -31.71 4.48
C PRO A 194 8.87 -33.17 4.55
N GLY A 195 7.74 -33.52 3.93
CA GLY A 195 7.27 -34.88 3.81
C GLY A 195 6.29 -35.35 4.88
N THR A 196 5.98 -34.58 5.86
CA THR A 196 4.92 -34.84 6.85
C THR A 196 3.59 -34.24 6.42
N LEU A 197 2.48 -34.79 6.93
CA LEU A 197 1.13 -34.26 6.72
C LEU A 197 0.88 -32.99 7.57
N ASN A 198 1.81 -32.64 8.46
CA ASN A 198 1.73 -31.46 9.32
C ASN A 198 2.20 -30.21 8.56
N ARG A 199 1.37 -29.77 7.62
CA ARG A 199 1.48 -28.46 6.97
C ARG A 199 0.45 -27.54 7.59
N GLU A 200 0.94 -26.58 8.33
CA GLU A 200 0.09 -25.50 8.79
C GLU A 200 0.14 -24.38 7.74
N ARG A 201 -1.03 -24.05 7.22
CA ARG A 201 -1.22 -22.97 6.28
C ARG A 201 -2.19 -21.99 6.89
N ASP A 202 -1.69 -20.83 7.25
CA ASP A 202 -2.52 -19.76 7.74
C ASP A 202 -2.59 -18.62 6.72
N THR A 203 -3.76 -18.02 6.59
CA THR A 203 -4.00 -16.91 5.68
C THR A 203 -4.78 -15.83 6.41
N GLU A 204 -4.10 -14.71 6.65
CA GLU A 204 -4.68 -13.56 7.32
C GLU A 204 -4.88 -12.40 6.34
N VAL A 205 -5.97 -11.67 6.52
CA VAL A 205 -6.28 -10.46 5.74
C VAL A 205 -6.44 -9.28 6.68
N GLY A 206 -5.57 -8.29 6.52
CA GLY A 206 -5.62 -7.03 7.25
C GLY A 206 -6.10 -5.88 6.36
N ILE A 207 -6.90 -4.98 6.93
CA ILE A 207 -7.36 -3.74 6.27
C ILE A 207 -6.85 -2.56 7.10
N PHE A 208 -6.02 -1.71 6.48
CA PHE A 208 -5.36 -0.59 7.14
C PHE A 208 -5.79 0.73 6.49
N PRO A 209 -6.63 1.55 7.16
CA PRO A 209 -6.93 2.89 6.70
C PRO A 209 -5.70 3.79 6.87
N THR A 210 -5.32 4.55 5.86
CA THR A 210 -4.13 5.38 5.86
C THR A 210 -4.43 6.84 5.62
N ILE A 211 -3.61 7.72 6.18
CA ILE A 211 -3.50 9.12 5.77
C ILE A 211 -2.43 9.18 4.68
N ALA A 212 -2.73 9.86 3.59
CA ALA A 212 -1.86 9.95 2.42
C ALA A 212 -1.46 11.38 2.12
N ALA A 213 -0.23 11.55 1.65
CA ALA A 213 0.29 12.80 1.13
C ALA A 213 1.05 12.54 -0.17
N ASN A 214 0.99 13.48 -1.11
CA ASN A 214 1.78 13.41 -2.33
C ASN A 214 2.23 14.80 -2.78
N ALA A 215 3.36 14.84 -3.48
CA ALA A 215 3.87 16.02 -4.13
C ALA A 215 4.49 15.65 -5.48
N ALA A 216 4.35 16.53 -6.46
CA ALA A 216 4.96 16.41 -7.76
C ALA A 216 5.56 17.73 -8.21
N PHE A 217 6.78 17.70 -8.69
CA PHE A 217 7.50 18.87 -9.19
C PHE A 217 8.03 18.64 -10.59
N ARG A 218 7.71 19.55 -11.50
CA ARG A 218 8.16 19.57 -12.88
C ARG A 218 9.45 20.37 -12.99
N ILE A 219 10.59 19.68 -13.15
CA ILE A 219 11.90 20.32 -13.30
C ILE A 219 12.00 20.99 -14.68
N SER A 220 11.57 20.27 -15.71
CA SER A 220 11.59 20.72 -17.10
C SER A 220 10.42 20.15 -17.91
N LYS A 221 10.38 20.38 -19.22
CA LYS A 221 9.36 19.78 -20.10
C LYS A 221 9.36 18.25 -20.13
N ARG A 222 10.49 17.62 -19.76
CA ARG A 222 10.64 16.16 -19.81
C ARG A 222 10.97 15.53 -18.47
N TRP A 223 11.46 16.29 -17.50
CA TRP A 223 11.88 15.80 -16.20
C TRP A 223 10.91 16.21 -15.11
N SER A 224 10.51 15.27 -14.28
CA SER A 224 9.72 15.53 -13.07
C SER A 224 10.15 14.61 -11.93
N VAL A 225 9.96 15.12 -10.73
CA VAL A 225 10.15 14.39 -9.47
C VAL A 225 8.81 14.25 -8.80
N THR A 226 8.54 13.07 -8.24
CA THR A 226 7.38 12.84 -7.39
C THR A 226 7.80 12.26 -6.05
N ALA A 227 7.06 12.61 -5.02
CA ALA A 227 7.17 12.01 -3.69
C ALA A 227 5.77 11.73 -3.17
N ARG A 228 5.61 10.61 -2.49
CA ARG A 228 4.36 10.23 -1.84
C ARG A 228 4.63 9.45 -0.56
N GLY A 229 3.72 9.56 0.37
CA GLY A 229 3.77 8.82 1.61
C GLY A 229 2.37 8.50 2.09
N GLN A 230 2.26 7.39 2.80
CA GLN A 230 1.06 6.94 3.48
C GLN A 230 1.44 6.44 4.87
N SER A 231 0.57 6.67 5.84
CA SER A 231 0.82 6.21 7.20
C SER A 231 -0.49 5.82 7.88
N PHE A 232 -0.40 4.78 8.67
CA PHE A 232 -1.42 4.31 9.59
C PHE A 232 -0.80 4.11 10.96
N SER A 233 -1.54 4.45 12.01
CA SER A 233 -1.17 4.12 13.39
C SER A 233 -2.44 3.96 14.20
N ALA A 234 -2.56 2.82 14.90
CA ALA A 234 -3.65 2.55 15.83
C ALA A 234 -3.09 1.78 17.03
N SER A 235 -3.60 2.08 18.22
CA SER A 235 -3.16 1.46 19.46
C SER A 235 -4.37 1.29 20.41
N PRO A 236 -5.40 0.50 20.05
CA PRO A 236 -6.41 0.06 21.02
C PRO A 236 -5.76 -0.85 22.09
N GLU A 237 -6.52 -1.25 23.10
CA GLU A 237 -6.00 -1.92 24.31
C GLU A 237 -5.18 -3.18 23.98
N ASP A 238 -5.64 -4.02 23.02
CA ASP A 238 -5.04 -5.33 22.74
C ASP A 238 -4.29 -5.39 21.39
N PHE A 239 -4.13 -4.25 20.70
CA PHE A 239 -3.51 -4.20 19.39
C PHE A 239 -2.75 -2.90 19.17
N LYS A 240 -1.50 -3.00 18.77
CA LYS A 240 -0.72 -1.87 18.26
C LYS A 240 -0.33 -2.12 16.83
N GLY A 241 -0.77 -1.26 15.93
CA GLY A 241 -0.46 -1.34 14.51
C GLY A 241 0.11 -0.04 13.98
N LYS A 242 1.24 -0.12 13.28
CA LYS A 242 1.84 0.99 12.56
C LYS A 242 2.25 0.52 11.18
N MET A 243 1.87 1.30 10.16
CA MET A 243 2.32 1.10 8.80
C MET A 243 2.73 2.43 8.21
N SER A 244 3.84 2.47 7.51
CA SER A 244 4.31 3.66 6.80
C SER A 244 4.90 3.25 5.46
N GLU A 245 4.45 3.88 4.39
CA GLU A 245 4.93 3.66 3.03
C GLU A 245 5.39 4.99 2.43
N TYR A 246 6.58 5.00 1.82
CA TYR A 246 7.17 6.18 1.20
C TYR A 246 7.72 5.81 -0.17
N HIS A 247 7.52 6.71 -1.13
CA HIS A 247 8.09 6.63 -2.47
C HIS A 247 8.64 7.98 -2.88
N ALA A 248 9.77 7.95 -3.57
CA ALA A 248 10.33 9.11 -4.25
C ALA A 248 10.86 8.67 -5.60
N ASP A 249 10.50 9.38 -6.66
CA ASP A 249 10.92 9.01 -8.01
C ASP A 249 11.29 10.21 -8.87
N LEU A 250 12.19 9.94 -9.82
CA LEU A 250 12.60 10.83 -10.90
C LEU A 250 12.20 10.16 -12.21
N GLN A 251 11.39 10.85 -13.02
CA GLN A 251 10.96 10.33 -14.32
C GLN A 251 11.40 11.23 -15.48
N TYR A 252 11.70 10.58 -16.59
CA TYR A 252 11.98 11.20 -17.87
C TYR A 252 10.91 10.85 -18.89
N ARG A 253 10.21 11.84 -19.44
CA ARG A 253 9.21 11.66 -20.49
C ARG A 253 9.87 11.60 -21.87
N TRP A 254 9.92 10.39 -22.43
CA TRP A 254 10.47 10.15 -23.76
C TRP A 254 9.52 10.64 -24.85
N ARG A 255 8.24 10.26 -24.73
CA ARG A 255 7.15 10.68 -25.62
C ARG A 255 5.98 11.22 -24.78
N GLU A 256 5.01 11.82 -25.44
CA GLU A 256 3.83 12.37 -24.76
C GLU A 256 3.14 11.35 -23.84
N ASN A 257 3.02 10.10 -24.31
CA ASN A 257 2.32 9.03 -23.61
C ASN A 257 3.25 8.03 -22.91
N PHE A 258 4.58 8.26 -22.93
CA PHE A 258 5.53 7.28 -22.42
C PHE A 258 6.66 7.96 -21.62
N ALA A 259 6.86 7.48 -20.41
CA ALA A 259 7.97 7.89 -19.55
C ALA A 259 8.67 6.67 -18.94
N VAL A 260 9.92 6.85 -18.59
CA VAL A 260 10.73 5.92 -17.80
C VAL A 260 11.22 6.65 -16.56
N GLY A 261 11.47 5.92 -15.49
CA GLY A 261 11.95 6.56 -14.27
C GLY A 261 12.62 5.59 -13.32
N LEU A 262 13.33 6.20 -12.38
CA LEU A 262 13.98 5.55 -11.26
C LEU A 262 13.39 6.09 -9.98
N GLY A 263 13.24 5.23 -9.00
CA GLY A 263 12.70 5.61 -7.71
C GLY A 263 13.33 4.83 -6.57
N TRP A 264 12.85 5.17 -5.40
CA TRP A 264 13.14 4.49 -4.16
C TRP A 264 11.85 4.36 -3.37
N SER A 265 11.59 3.17 -2.83
CA SER A 265 10.45 2.96 -1.94
C SER A 265 10.86 2.29 -0.64
N LYS A 266 10.09 2.58 0.39
CA LYS A 266 10.21 1.98 1.71
C LYS A 266 8.81 1.70 2.26
N LEU A 267 8.60 0.48 2.77
CA LEU A 267 7.41 0.08 3.52
C LEU A 267 7.85 -0.50 4.86
N GLU A 268 7.35 0.07 5.94
CA GLU A 268 7.50 -0.43 7.31
C GLU A 268 6.12 -0.84 7.83
N THR A 269 6.03 -2.03 8.39
CA THR A 269 4.82 -2.53 9.05
C THR A 269 5.22 -3.15 10.37
N ASN A 270 4.65 -2.64 11.46
CA ASN A 270 4.85 -3.16 12.81
C ASN A 270 3.48 -3.49 13.39
N LEU A 271 3.26 -4.73 13.77
CA LEU A 271 2.04 -5.21 14.37
C LEU A 271 2.37 -5.93 15.67
N GLU A 272 1.70 -5.54 16.75
CA GLU A 272 1.79 -6.17 18.05
C GLU A 272 0.37 -6.45 18.54
N VAL A 273 0.07 -7.70 18.78
CA VAL A 273 -1.16 -8.17 19.41
C VAL A 273 -0.81 -8.60 20.80
N THR A 274 -1.43 -7.99 21.80
CA THR A 274 -1.20 -8.23 23.24
C THR A 274 -2.35 -8.98 23.89
N ASP A 275 -3.18 -9.67 23.07
CA ASP A 275 -4.26 -10.52 23.55
C ASP A 275 -3.71 -11.59 24.51
N GLU A 276 -4.38 -11.79 25.68
CA GLU A 276 -3.96 -12.73 26.72
C GLU A 276 -3.89 -14.18 26.22
N ASP A 277 -4.64 -14.52 25.18
CA ASP A 277 -4.71 -15.89 24.68
C ASP A 277 -3.48 -16.26 23.83
N GLN A 278 -2.96 -15.36 22.97
CA GLN A 278 -1.79 -15.63 22.13
C GLN A 278 -1.15 -14.33 21.58
N PRO A 279 -0.21 -13.74 22.31
CA PRO A 279 0.50 -12.56 21.85
C PRO A 279 1.31 -12.80 20.58
N LEU A 280 1.26 -11.84 19.65
CA LEU A 280 1.95 -11.88 18.37
C LEU A 280 2.71 -10.57 18.13
N LEU A 281 3.96 -10.68 17.70
CA LEU A 281 4.73 -9.56 17.15
C LEU A 281 5.11 -9.87 15.71
N PHE A 282 4.85 -8.92 14.83
CA PHE A 282 5.22 -9.00 13.42
C PHE A 282 5.79 -7.68 12.94
N ASN A 283 7.02 -7.69 12.46
CA ASN A 283 7.69 -6.55 11.84
C ASN A 283 8.10 -6.90 10.41
N LEU A 284 7.79 -6.03 9.47
CA LEU A 284 8.22 -6.13 8.08
C LEU A 284 8.79 -4.78 7.64
N ASP A 285 10.05 -4.77 7.22
CA ASP A 285 10.69 -3.63 6.55
C ASP A 285 11.07 -4.04 5.12
N THR A 286 10.66 -3.26 4.15
CA THR A 286 11.09 -3.40 2.76
C THR A 286 11.61 -2.07 2.27
N ASN A 287 12.81 -2.05 1.70
CA ASN A 287 13.49 -0.83 1.31
C ASN A 287 14.36 -1.07 0.07
N GLY A 288 14.17 -0.30 -1.01
CA GLY A 288 14.98 -0.52 -2.20
C GLY A 288 14.68 0.36 -3.40
N PRO A 289 15.52 0.22 -4.44
CA PRO A 289 15.38 0.94 -5.68
C PRO A 289 14.24 0.42 -6.54
N GLU A 290 13.64 1.32 -7.30
CA GLU A 290 12.60 1.05 -8.29
C GLU A 290 13.05 1.51 -9.67
N LEU A 291 12.73 0.71 -10.70
CA LEU A 291 12.80 1.09 -12.11
C LEU A 291 11.41 0.94 -12.71
N PHE A 292 10.89 1.95 -13.41
CA PHE A 292 9.54 1.86 -13.94
C PHE A 292 9.40 2.42 -15.35
N VAL A 293 8.36 1.91 -16.01
CA VAL A 293 7.80 2.48 -17.22
C VAL A 293 6.40 3.02 -16.91
N ARG A 294 6.06 4.16 -17.48
CA ARG A 294 4.77 4.83 -17.31
C ARG A 294 4.14 5.09 -18.65
N PHE A 295 2.89 4.69 -18.80
CA PHE A 295 2.01 5.01 -19.92
C PHE A 295 0.96 6.00 -19.44
N SER A 296 0.77 7.10 -20.16
CA SER A 296 -0.13 8.19 -19.79
C SER A 296 -1.05 8.57 -20.94
N PHE A 297 -2.30 8.97 -20.59
CA PHE A 297 -3.33 9.34 -21.57
C PHE A 297 -4.15 10.53 -21.08
#